data_43c052d9ffd581551c1cade482321648
#
_entry.id   43c052d9ffd581551c1cade482321648
#
_cell.length_a   1.000
_cell.length_b   1.000
_cell.length_c   1.000
_cell.angle_alpha   90.00
_cell.angle_beta   90.00
_cell.angle_gamma   90.00
#
_symmetry.space_group_name_H-M   'P 1'
#
loop_
_entity.id
_entity.type
_entity.pdbx_description
1 polymer ?
#
loop_
_entity_poly.entity_id
_entity_poly.type
_entity_poly.pdbx_seq_one_letter_code
_entity_poly.pdbx_strand_id
1 'polypeptide(L)' 'MLVDLIVLTLNEIDGLRKIMPCVKKEWVNRIIIVDGGSTDGTVEEAKKMGFEVI' A
#
# COMPACT_ATOMS: atom_id res chain seq x y z
N MET A 1 -11.45 -17.60 2.99
CA MET A 1 -10.03 -17.57 3.37
C MET A 1 -9.54 -16.14 3.36
N LEU A 2 -8.89 -15.71 4.44
CA LEU A 2 -8.30 -14.38 4.52
C LEU A 2 -6.81 -14.48 4.20
N VAL A 3 -6.32 -13.55 3.39
CA VAL A 3 -4.91 -13.47 3.03
C VAL A 3 -4.40 -12.06 3.33
N ASP A 4 -3.10 -11.95 3.59
CA ASP A 4 -2.44 -10.65 3.72
C ASP A 4 -1.91 -10.25 2.35
N LEU A 5 -2.10 -8.99 1.99
CA LEU A 5 -1.56 -8.44 0.76
C LEU A 5 -0.31 -7.65 1.09
N ILE A 6 0.81 -8.02 0.46
CA ILE A 6 2.07 -7.31 0.61
C ILE A 6 2.36 -6.60 -0.70
N VAL A 7 2.57 -5.29 -0.62
CA VAL A 7 2.83 -4.45 -1.78
C VAL A 7 4.22 -3.85 -1.66
N LEU A 8 5.07 -4.13 -2.64
CA LEU A 8 6.41 -3.57 -2.70
C LEU A 8 6.36 -2.25 -3.45
N THR A 9 6.90 -1.20 -2.85
CA THR A 9 6.88 0.13 -3.45
C THR A 9 8.26 0.76 -3.49
N LEU A 10 8.48 1.57 -4.52
CA LEU A 10 9.63 2.46 -4.63
C LEU A 10 9.22 3.61 -5.55
N ASN A 11 8.99 4.80 -4.98
CA ASN A 11 8.55 5.98 -5.72
C ASN A 11 7.32 5.69 -6.58
N GLU A 12 6.31 5.07 -5.97
CA GLU A 12 5.09 4.59 -6.63
C GLU A 12 3.83 5.31 -6.19
N ILE A 13 3.94 6.59 -5.80
CA ILE A 13 2.80 7.32 -5.24
C ILE A 13 1.62 7.38 -6.22
N ASP A 14 1.88 7.58 -7.51
CA ASP A 14 0.82 7.61 -8.51
C ASP A 14 0.15 6.25 -8.68
N GLY A 15 0.96 5.19 -8.73
CA GLY A 15 0.45 3.82 -8.81
C GLY A 15 -0.35 3.45 -7.57
N LEU A 16 0.14 3.84 -6.40
CA LEU A 16 -0.54 3.60 -5.14
C LEU A 16 -1.94 4.24 -5.14
N ARG A 17 -2.03 5.49 -5.56
CA ARG A 17 -3.29 6.21 -5.62
C ARG A 17 -4.28 5.62 -6.61
N LYS A 18 -3.79 5.05 -7.71
CA LYS A 18 -4.63 4.47 -8.76
C LYS A 18 -5.06 3.04 -8.46
N ILE A 19 -4.16 2.24 -7.91
CA ILE A 19 -4.37 0.80 -7.76
C ILE A 19 -5.04 0.45 -6.44
N MET A 20 -4.59 1.05 -5.34
CA MET A 20 -5.08 0.65 -4.02
C MET A 20 -6.58 0.85 -3.82
N PRO A 21 -7.23 1.90 -4.37
CA PRO A 21 -8.68 2.00 -4.26
C PRO A 21 -9.44 0.86 -4.97
N CYS A 22 -8.78 0.17 -5.90
CA CYS A 22 -9.39 -0.96 -6.61
C CYS A 22 -9.31 -2.26 -5.82
N VAL A 23 -8.49 -2.32 -4.78
CA VAL A 23 -8.38 -3.52 -3.94
C VAL A 23 -9.53 -3.53 -2.95
N LYS A 24 -10.32 -4.59 -2.99
CA LYS A 24 -11.44 -4.72 -2.06
C LYS A 24 -10.94 -5.26 -0.72
N LYS A 25 -11.19 -4.51 0.34
CA LYS A 25 -10.74 -4.87 1.68
C LYS A 25 -11.30 -6.20 2.16
N GLU A 26 -12.46 -6.59 1.66
CA GLU A 26 -13.09 -7.87 2.01
C GLU A 26 -12.33 -9.08 1.49
N TRP A 27 -11.40 -8.87 0.53
CA TRP A 27 -10.58 -9.94 -0.04
C TRP A 27 -9.34 -10.23 0.78
N VAL A 28 -8.93 -9.29 1.64
CA VAL A 28 -7.66 -9.37 2.35
C VAL A 28 -7.85 -9.13 3.84
N ASN A 29 -6.97 -9.72 4.63
CA ASN A 29 -6.95 -9.52 6.07
C ASN A 29 -6.21 -8.23 6.43
N ARG A 30 -5.02 -8.04 5.83
CA ARG A 30 -4.21 -6.85 6.04
C ARG A 30 -3.56 -6.43 4.73
N ILE A 31 -3.28 -5.14 4.62
CA ILE A 31 -2.48 -4.61 3.51
C ILE A 31 -1.20 -4.05 4.13
N ILE A 32 -0.07 -4.58 3.71
CA ILE A 32 1.24 -4.20 4.24
C ILE A 32 2.07 -3.64 3.08
N ILE A 33 2.55 -2.42 3.25
CA ILE A 33 3.41 -1.77 2.27
C ILE A 33 4.86 -1.95 2.71
N VAL A 34 5.66 -2.57 1.86
CA VAL A 34 7.10 -2.68 2.07
C VAL A 34 7.76 -1.69 1.11
N ASP A 35 8.29 -0.61 1.67
CA ASP A 35 8.84 0.48 0.87
C ASP A 35 10.35 0.41 0.81
N GLY A 36 10.92 0.62 -0.39
CA GLY A 36 12.35 0.53 -0.64
C GLY A 36 13.12 1.84 -0.45
N GLY A 37 12.50 2.85 0.16
CA GLY A 37 13.15 4.14 0.41
C GLY A 37 12.63 5.24 -0.52
N SER A 38 11.30 5.30 -0.70
CA SER A 38 10.68 6.30 -1.55
C SER A 38 10.93 7.72 -1.06
N THR A 39 11.12 8.64 -1.99
CA THR A 39 11.30 10.07 -1.71
C THR A 39 10.17 10.93 -2.23
N ASP A 40 9.17 10.33 -2.85
CA ASP A 40 8.06 11.04 -3.52
C ASP A 40 6.80 11.16 -2.66
N GLY A 41 6.85 10.75 -1.38
CA GLY A 41 5.68 10.78 -0.50
C GLY A 41 4.86 9.49 -0.50
N THR A 42 5.35 8.42 -1.14
CA THR A 42 4.65 7.12 -1.17
C THR A 42 4.33 6.61 0.24
N VAL A 43 5.28 6.67 1.16
CA VAL A 43 5.11 6.18 2.53
C VAL A 43 4.04 6.98 3.26
N GLU A 44 4.09 8.29 3.16
CA GLU A 44 3.13 9.19 3.81
C GLU A 44 1.73 8.95 3.26
N GLU A 45 1.61 8.77 1.95
CA GLU A 45 0.33 8.49 1.31
C GLU A 45 -0.25 7.15 1.75
N ALA A 46 0.60 6.11 1.82
CA ALA A 46 0.18 4.79 2.28
C ALA A 46 -0.35 4.85 3.71
N LYS A 47 0.33 5.60 4.58
CA LYS A 47 -0.12 5.77 5.98
C LYS A 47 -1.45 6.52 6.04
N LYS A 48 -1.64 7.55 5.21
CA LYS A 48 -2.91 8.27 5.12
C LYS A 48 -4.06 7.36 4.70
N MET A 49 -3.78 6.41 3.83
CA MET A 49 -4.77 5.44 3.36
C MET A 49 -5.07 4.36 4.39
N GLY A 50 -4.37 4.36 5.52
CA GLY A 50 -4.59 3.40 6.60
C GLY A 50 -3.85 2.09 6.47
N PHE A 51 -2.82 2.04 5.62
CA PHE A 51 -2.03 0.82 5.43
C PHE A 51 -0.89 0.75 6.42
N GLU A 52 -0.46 -0.49 6.75
CA GLU A 52 0.75 -0.72 7.50
C GLU A 52 1.95 -0.51 6.58
N VAL A 53 2.99 0.17 7.06
CA VAL A 53 4.21 0.40 6.29
C VAL A 53 5.40 -0.09 7.10
N ILE A 54 6.22 -0.89 6.46
CA ILE A 54 7.47 -1.39 7.04
C ILE A 54 8.65 -0.64 6.45
#